data_9cefc06627b427b74cc406cd6e34a59e
#
_entry.id   9cefc06627b427b74cc406cd6e34a59e
#
_cell.length_a   1.000
_cell.length_b   1.000
_cell.length_c   1.000
_cell.angle_alpha   90.00
_cell.angle_beta   90.00
_cell.angle_gamma   90.00
#
_symmetry.space_group_name_H-M   'P 1'
#
loop_
_entity.id
_entity.type
_entity.pdbx_description
1 polymer ?
#
loop_
_entity_poly.entity_id
_entity_poly.type
_entity_poly.pdbx_seq_one_letter_code
_entity_poly.pdbx_strand_id
1 'polypeptide(L)'
;LYIMDQHAAHERVLYDRFRQLLRNGSIDSQILLQASVFPLDPRDVANLDEWQPLFAQLGFEVEAFGEDAVIVRCVPFIFNGPLQAEDFAALADLLHAGSRDAARDVLLDRMAMMACKAAVKGNNRMSEAEAGELLEQLFASENPYNCPHGRPTLISMSEYELEKKFKRV
;
A
#
# COMPACT_ATOMS: atom_id res chain seq x y z
N LEU A 1 26.47 0.60 -16.53
CA LEU A 1 25.45 1.58 -16.26
C LEU A 1 24.33 0.93 -15.46
N TYR A 2 23.89 1.58 -14.37
CA TYR A 2 22.69 1.19 -13.63
C TYR A 2 21.66 2.31 -13.74
N ILE A 3 20.40 1.93 -13.94
CA ILE A 3 19.30 2.87 -14.03
C ILE A 3 18.28 2.44 -12.98
N MET A 4 17.87 3.38 -12.10
CA MET A 4 16.86 3.16 -11.07
C MET A 4 15.56 3.85 -11.50
N ASP A 5 14.46 3.11 -11.44
CA ASP A 5 13.12 3.71 -11.48
C ASP A 5 12.77 4.24 -10.10
N GLN A 6 12.80 5.57 -9.94
CA GLN A 6 12.49 6.26 -8.70
C GLN A 6 11.13 5.86 -8.13
N HIS A 7 10.12 5.76 -8.94
CA HIS A 7 8.77 5.43 -8.55
C HIS A 7 8.70 3.99 -8.01
N ALA A 8 9.24 3.03 -8.77
CA ALA A 8 9.27 1.63 -8.36
C ALA A 8 10.09 1.41 -7.07
N ALA A 9 11.20 2.15 -6.91
CA ALA A 9 12.02 2.10 -5.70
C ALA A 9 11.27 2.62 -4.47
N HIS A 10 10.60 3.77 -4.56
CA HIS A 10 9.76 4.29 -3.48
C HIS A 10 8.63 3.34 -3.12
N GLU A 11 7.91 2.79 -4.12
CA GLU A 11 6.85 1.81 -3.88
C GLU A 11 7.37 0.61 -3.07
N ARG A 12 8.56 0.08 -3.39
CA ARG A 12 9.16 -1.03 -2.65
C ARG A 12 9.47 -0.65 -1.21
N VAL A 13 10.18 0.45 -0.99
CA VAL A 13 10.56 0.91 0.35
C VAL A 13 9.34 1.16 1.22
N LEU A 14 8.33 1.84 0.70
CA LEU A 14 7.10 2.14 1.43
C LEU A 14 6.28 0.88 1.73
N TYR A 15 6.20 -0.06 0.80
CA TYR A 15 5.53 -1.34 1.00
C TYR A 15 6.16 -2.13 2.15
N ASP A 16 7.48 -2.28 2.17
CA ASP A 16 8.17 -3.01 3.21
C ASP A 16 8.06 -2.31 4.57
N ARG A 17 8.12 -0.97 4.59
CA ARG A 17 7.88 -0.17 5.78
C ARG A 17 6.45 -0.34 6.31
N PHE A 18 5.45 -0.37 5.44
CA PHE A 18 4.07 -0.62 5.83
C PHE A 18 3.91 -2.02 6.45
N ARG A 19 4.48 -3.04 5.83
CA ARG A 19 4.47 -4.41 6.39
C ARG A 19 5.13 -4.49 7.76
N GLN A 20 6.21 -3.74 7.98
CA GLN A 20 6.86 -3.66 9.30
C GLN A 20 5.95 -2.99 10.34
N LEU A 21 5.27 -1.89 9.99
CA LEU A 21 4.30 -1.24 10.88
C LEU A 21 3.21 -2.22 11.31
N LEU A 22 2.68 -3.00 10.39
CA LEU A 22 1.67 -4.02 10.69
C LEU A 22 2.18 -5.15 11.59
N ARG A 23 3.43 -5.57 11.42
CA ARG A 23 4.04 -6.59 12.29
C ARG A 23 4.26 -6.08 13.72
N ASN A 24 4.49 -4.78 13.87
CA ASN A 24 4.83 -4.15 15.15
C ASN A 24 3.60 -3.67 15.95
N GLY A 25 2.40 -3.74 15.41
CA GLY A 25 1.19 -3.33 16.11
C GLY A 25 0.06 -2.84 15.20
N SER A 26 -0.62 -1.79 15.64
CA SER A 26 -1.71 -1.12 14.90
C SER A 26 -1.19 0.08 14.12
N ILE A 27 -1.92 0.43 13.08
CA ILE A 27 -1.72 1.67 12.32
C ILE A 27 -2.47 2.80 13.03
N ASP A 28 -1.86 3.98 13.08
CA ASP A 28 -2.53 5.18 13.60
C ASP A 28 -3.75 5.53 12.75
N SER A 29 -4.77 6.08 13.39
CA SER A 29 -6.05 6.43 12.76
C SER A 29 -6.25 7.93 12.70
N GLN A 30 -6.93 8.39 11.65
CA GLN A 30 -7.43 9.74 11.49
C GLN A 30 -8.95 9.73 11.57
N ILE A 31 -9.52 10.49 12.50
CA ILE A 31 -10.96 10.71 12.58
C ILE A 31 -11.41 11.55 11.37
N LEU A 32 -12.46 11.09 10.70
CA LEU A 32 -13.08 11.83 9.61
C LEU A 32 -13.96 12.96 10.17
N LEU A 33 -13.87 14.15 9.59
CA LEU A 33 -14.75 15.27 9.95
C LEU A 33 -16.22 14.91 9.68
N GLN A 34 -16.47 14.15 8.64
CA GLN A 34 -17.78 13.59 8.29
C GLN A 34 -17.59 12.11 8.06
N ALA A 35 -18.29 11.29 8.82
CA ALA A 35 -18.29 9.86 8.62
C ALA A 35 -18.87 9.50 7.24
N SER A 36 -18.30 8.49 6.61
CA SER A 36 -18.71 8.03 5.28
C SER A 36 -19.49 6.73 5.37
N VAL A 37 -20.60 6.63 4.63
CA VAL A 37 -21.45 5.44 4.60
C VAL A 37 -21.20 4.70 3.28
N PHE A 38 -20.98 3.38 3.37
CA PHE A 38 -20.78 2.51 2.22
C PHE A 38 -21.80 1.38 2.22
N PRO A 39 -22.41 1.07 1.07
CA PRO A 39 -23.26 -0.11 0.96
C PRO A 39 -22.39 -1.38 1.11
N LEU A 40 -22.93 -2.38 1.79
CA LEU A 40 -22.29 -3.67 1.99
C LEU A 40 -23.36 -4.76 1.92
N ASP A 41 -22.99 -5.96 1.45
CA ASP A 41 -23.93 -7.09 1.45
C ASP A 41 -24.42 -7.36 2.88
N PRO A 42 -25.73 -7.60 3.09
CA PRO A 42 -26.27 -7.89 4.42
C PRO A 42 -25.57 -9.03 5.17
N ARG A 43 -25.03 -10.01 4.43
CA ARG A 43 -24.25 -11.12 5.04
C ARG A 43 -22.95 -10.63 5.64
N ASP A 44 -22.30 -9.66 4.99
CA ASP A 44 -21.04 -9.10 5.49
C ASP A 44 -21.29 -8.14 6.64
N VAL A 45 -22.39 -7.38 6.59
CA VAL A 45 -22.81 -6.56 7.74
C VAL A 45 -23.09 -7.44 8.95
N ALA A 46 -23.77 -8.59 8.76
CA ALA A 46 -24.03 -9.53 9.86
C ALA A 46 -22.77 -10.16 10.43
N ASN A 47 -21.71 -10.27 9.63
CA ASN A 47 -20.41 -10.84 10.03
C ASN A 47 -19.35 -9.75 10.36
N LEU A 48 -19.74 -8.48 10.41
CA LEU A 48 -18.80 -7.36 10.60
C LEU A 48 -17.97 -7.49 11.88
N ASP A 49 -18.56 -7.98 12.97
CA ASP A 49 -17.87 -8.19 14.25
C ASP A 49 -16.65 -9.10 14.12
N GLU A 50 -16.68 -10.02 13.17
CA GLU A 50 -15.56 -10.90 12.90
C GLU A 50 -14.37 -10.17 12.26
N TRP A 51 -14.62 -9.10 11.53
CA TRP A 51 -13.62 -8.30 10.81
C TRP A 51 -13.16 -7.08 11.61
N GLN A 52 -13.91 -6.66 12.61
CA GLN A 52 -13.59 -5.50 13.42
C GLN A 52 -12.17 -5.50 13.99
N PRO A 53 -11.62 -6.60 14.55
CA PRO A 53 -10.24 -6.60 15.05
C PRO A 53 -9.21 -6.34 13.95
N LEU A 54 -9.47 -6.83 12.73
CA LEU A 54 -8.58 -6.59 11.59
C LEU A 54 -8.69 -5.14 11.11
N PHE A 55 -9.90 -4.59 10.97
CA PHE A 55 -10.09 -3.19 10.61
C PHE A 55 -9.45 -2.24 11.63
N ALA A 56 -9.61 -2.52 12.93
CA ALA A 56 -8.98 -1.75 13.99
C ALA A 56 -7.44 -1.81 13.91
N GLN A 57 -6.86 -3.00 13.64
CA GLN A 57 -5.42 -3.14 13.42
C GLN A 57 -4.94 -2.35 12.22
N LEU A 58 -5.77 -2.25 11.18
CA LEU A 58 -5.50 -1.48 9.95
C LEU A 58 -5.74 0.03 10.11
N GLY A 59 -6.27 0.48 11.26
CA GLY A 59 -6.56 1.88 11.53
C GLY A 59 -7.93 2.36 11.03
N PHE A 60 -8.83 1.46 10.67
CA PHE A 60 -10.22 1.78 10.37
C PHE A 60 -11.10 1.62 11.62
N GLU A 61 -12.06 2.53 11.78
CA GLU A 61 -13.18 2.38 12.69
C GLU A 61 -14.46 2.27 11.86
N VAL A 62 -15.07 1.08 11.90
CA VAL A 62 -16.21 0.69 11.07
C VAL A 62 -17.31 0.15 11.95
N GLU A 63 -18.55 0.62 11.73
CA GLU A 63 -19.73 0.17 12.45
C GLU A 63 -20.83 -0.20 11.47
N ALA A 64 -21.72 -1.12 11.84
CA ALA A 64 -22.92 -1.41 11.06
C ALA A 64 -23.84 -0.19 11.02
N PHE A 65 -24.39 0.11 9.86
CA PHE A 65 -25.34 1.19 9.65
C PHE A 65 -26.58 0.65 8.91
N GLY A 66 -27.52 0.12 9.65
CA GLY A 66 -28.66 -0.63 9.09
C GLY A 66 -28.26 -2.08 8.75
N GLU A 67 -29.01 -2.69 7.83
CA GLU A 67 -28.84 -4.09 7.46
C GLU A 67 -27.95 -4.30 6.23
N ASP A 68 -27.70 -3.23 5.45
CA ASP A 68 -27.06 -3.27 4.13
C ASP A 68 -25.97 -2.19 3.94
N ALA A 69 -25.49 -1.60 5.03
CA ALA A 69 -24.46 -0.57 4.98
C ALA A 69 -23.57 -0.59 6.22
N VAL A 70 -22.41 0.05 6.08
CA VAL A 70 -21.48 0.35 7.17
C VAL A 70 -21.14 1.83 7.18
N ILE A 71 -20.82 2.36 8.36
CA ILE A 71 -20.32 3.72 8.54
C ILE A 71 -18.84 3.67 8.96
N VAL A 72 -17.98 4.39 8.24
CA VAL A 72 -16.56 4.55 8.51
C VAL A 72 -16.34 5.88 9.21
N ARG A 73 -15.79 5.85 10.43
CA ARG A 73 -15.51 7.03 11.26
C ARG A 73 -14.06 7.42 11.27
N CYS A 74 -13.17 6.43 11.22
CA CYS A 74 -11.74 6.63 11.16
C CYS A 74 -11.13 5.89 9.98
N VAL A 75 -10.08 6.49 9.42
CA VAL A 75 -9.27 5.90 8.35
C VAL A 75 -7.80 5.83 8.76
N PRO A 76 -7.02 4.90 8.22
CA PRO A 76 -5.58 4.80 8.49
C PRO A 76 -4.85 6.10 8.16
N PHE A 77 -3.94 6.50 9.05
CA PHE A 77 -2.98 7.57 8.78
C PHE A 77 -1.62 6.96 8.45
N ILE A 78 -1.25 6.96 7.19
CA ILE A 78 -0.08 6.25 6.68
C ILE A 78 0.80 7.21 5.86
N PHE A 79 2.11 7.21 6.12
CA PHE A 79 3.11 7.95 5.34
C PHE A 79 2.77 9.42 5.10
N ASN A 80 2.45 10.15 6.16
CA ASN A 80 2.16 11.59 6.15
C ASN A 80 0.76 11.97 5.62
N GLY A 81 -0.18 11.04 5.58
CA GLY A 81 -1.56 11.37 5.24
C GLY A 81 -2.56 10.26 5.53
N PRO A 82 -3.84 10.61 5.72
CA PRO A 82 -4.90 9.62 5.84
C PRO A 82 -5.19 8.99 4.48
N LEU A 83 -5.59 7.71 4.50
CA LEU A 83 -6.25 7.10 3.35
C LEU A 83 -7.61 7.76 3.12
N GLN A 84 -8.11 7.68 1.91
CA GLN A 84 -9.44 8.18 1.60
C GLN A 84 -10.50 7.19 2.10
N ALA A 85 -11.66 7.70 2.51
CA ALA A 85 -12.75 6.84 2.96
C ALA A 85 -13.21 5.86 1.86
N GLU A 86 -13.12 6.25 0.60
CA GLU A 86 -13.46 5.45 -0.58
C GLU A 86 -12.56 4.23 -0.75
N ASP A 87 -11.34 4.27 -0.20
CA ASP A 87 -10.42 3.13 -0.21
C ASP A 87 -10.99 1.96 0.60
N PHE A 88 -11.83 2.23 1.61
CA PHE A 88 -12.54 1.20 2.37
C PHE A 88 -13.44 0.34 1.48
N ALA A 89 -14.17 0.92 0.54
CA ALA A 89 -15.04 0.16 -0.36
C ALA A 89 -14.26 -0.91 -1.15
N ALA A 90 -13.07 -0.55 -1.64
CA ALA A 90 -12.21 -1.50 -2.36
C ALA A 90 -11.65 -2.61 -1.46
N LEU A 91 -11.58 -2.39 -0.14
CA LEU A 91 -11.19 -3.41 0.83
C LEU A 91 -12.38 -4.28 1.22
N ALA A 92 -13.57 -3.69 1.35
CA ALA A 92 -14.80 -4.41 1.67
C ALA A 92 -15.13 -5.49 0.63
N ASP A 93 -14.88 -5.23 -0.65
CA ASP A 93 -15.06 -6.21 -1.72
C ASP A 93 -14.21 -7.49 -1.52
N LEU A 94 -13.13 -7.42 -0.75
CA LEU A 94 -12.29 -8.58 -0.46
C LEU A 94 -12.85 -9.48 0.66
N LEU A 95 -13.82 -9.00 1.44
CA LEU A 95 -14.46 -9.78 2.51
C LEU A 95 -15.19 -11.01 1.97
N HIS A 96 -15.62 -10.96 0.71
CA HIS A 96 -16.29 -12.07 0.04
C HIS A 96 -15.33 -13.22 -0.40
N ALA A 97 -14.01 -13.00 -0.38
CA ALA A 97 -13.03 -13.81 -1.15
C ALA A 97 -12.54 -15.08 -0.45
N GLY A 98 -13.23 -15.68 0.52
CA GLY A 98 -12.87 -17.02 1.00
C GLY A 98 -12.48 -17.12 2.48
N SER A 99 -11.53 -18.00 2.82
CA SER A 99 -11.12 -18.21 4.21
C SER A 99 -10.48 -16.94 4.80
N ARG A 100 -10.72 -16.72 6.09
CA ARG A 100 -10.30 -15.53 6.85
C ARG A 100 -8.79 -15.24 6.72
N ASP A 101 -7.96 -16.27 6.78
CA ASP A 101 -6.50 -16.09 6.74
C ASP A 101 -6.04 -15.66 5.34
N ALA A 102 -6.59 -16.26 4.28
CA ALA A 102 -6.27 -15.87 2.91
C ALA A 102 -6.78 -14.46 2.59
N ALA A 103 -7.99 -14.12 3.04
CA ALA A 103 -8.55 -12.78 2.89
C ALA A 103 -7.72 -11.72 3.64
N ARG A 104 -7.22 -12.06 4.84
CA ARG A 104 -6.35 -11.17 5.61
C ARG A 104 -5.08 -10.80 4.86
N ASP A 105 -4.36 -11.78 4.32
CA ASP A 105 -3.12 -11.51 3.60
C ASP A 105 -3.36 -10.67 2.35
N VAL A 106 -4.41 -10.96 1.59
CA VAL A 106 -4.82 -10.16 0.42
C VAL A 106 -5.19 -8.73 0.83
N LEU A 107 -5.91 -8.57 1.96
CA LEU A 107 -6.28 -7.26 2.49
C LEU A 107 -5.04 -6.45 2.88
N LEU A 108 -4.08 -7.06 3.58
CA LEU A 108 -2.84 -6.44 3.97
C LEU A 108 -2.00 -5.99 2.78
N ASP A 109 -1.88 -6.84 1.77
CA ASP A 109 -1.16 -6.50 0.54
C ASP A 109 -1.85 -5.38 -0.24
N ARG A 110 -3.19 -5.40 -0.29
CA ARG A 110 -3.98 -4.33 -0.93
C ARG A 110 -3.77 -2.99 -0.23
N MET A 111 -3.85 -2.98 1.11
CA MET A 111 -3.58 -1.78 1.93
C MET A 111 -2.16 -1.25 1.70
N ALA A 112 -1.16 -2.12 1.68
CA ALA A 112 0.21 -1.72 1.41
C ALA A 112 0.36 -1.05 0.04
N MET A 113 -0.28 -1.60 -0.99
CA MET A 113 -0.27 -1.00 -2.33
C MET A 113 -1.00 0.36 -2.37
N MET A 114 -2.13 0.49 -1.67
CA MET A 114 -2.88 1.76 -1.60
C MET A 114 -2.07 2.82 -0.87
N ALA A 115 -1.44 2.48 0.27
CA ALA A 115 -0.57 3.37 1.03
C ALA A 115 0.62 3.84 0.19
N CYS A 116 1.27 2.94 -0.55
CA CYS A 116 2.36 3.29 -1.45
C CYS A 116 1.91 4.26 -2.55
N LYS A 117 0.77 3.98 -3.19
CA LYS A 117 0.20 4.84 -4.23
C LYS A 117 -0.17 6.23 -3.71
N ALA A 118 -0.70 6.33 -2.50
CA ALA A 118 -1.04 7.61 -1.87
C ALA A 118 0.22 8.43 -1.52
N ALA A 119 1.30 7.77 -1.10
CA ALA A 119 2.53 8.42 -0.68
C ALA A 119 3.44 8.84 -1.85
N VAL A 120 3.45 8.06 -2.94
CA VAL A 120 4.27 8.36 -4.13
C VAL A 120 3.50 9.34 -5.03
N LYS A 121 3.54 10.62 -4.68
CA LYS A 121 3.10 11.70 -5.57
C LYS A 121 4.21 11.97 -6.59
N GLY A 122 3.97 11.54 -7.82
CA GLY A 122 4.97 11.45 -8.87
C GLY A 122 5.62 12.77 -9.29
N ASN A 123 6.78 12.64 -9.91
CA ASN A 123 7.50 13.66 -10.70
C ASN A 123 8.26 14.75 -9.94
N ASN A 124 8.59 14.59 -8.68
CA ASN A 124 9.53 15.50 -8.04
C ASN A 124 10.96 15.17 -8.48
N ARG A 125 11.70 16.19 -8.90
CA ARG A 125 13.14 16.05 -9.12
C ARG A 125 13.80 15.74 -7.79
N MET A 126 14.54 14.66 -7.76
CA MET A 126 15.29 14.20 -6.60
C MET A 126 16.70 14.77 -6.64
N SER A 127 17.20 15.25 -5.51
CA SER A 127 18.60 15.60 -5.34
C SER A 127 19.48 14.35 -5.27
N GLU A 128 20.78 14.49 -5.45
CA GLU A 128 21.74 13.37 -5.29
C GLU A 128 21.68 12.75 -3.89
N ALA A 129 21.51 13.58 -2.85
CA ALA A 129 21.41 13.11 -1.47
C ALA A 129 20.15 12.24 -1.26
N GLU A 130 18.98 12.71 -1.74
CA GLU A 130 17.72 11.97 -1.69
C GLU A 130 17.80 10.66 -2.50
N ALA A 131 18.46 10.68 -3.65
CA ALA A 131 18.66 9.49 -4.46
C ALA A 131 19.56 8.46 -3.76
N GLY A 132 20.61 8.92 -3.08
CA GLY A 132 21.49 8.08 -2.26
C GLY A 132 20.74 7.43 -1.11
N GLU A 133 19.95 8.21 -0.37
CA GLU A 133 19.13 7.70 0.74
C GLU A 133 18.09 6.67 0.26
N LEU A 134 17.41 6.96 -0.85
CA LEU A 134 16.47 6.01 -1.44
C LEU A 134 17.14 4.70 -1.85
N LEU A 135 18.36 4.78 -2.39
CA LEU A 135 19.12 3.60 -2.79
C LEU A 135 19.50 2.74 -1.57
N GLU A 136 19.95 3.37 -0.48
CA GLU A 136 20.27 2.68 0.77
C GLU A 136 19.03 1.99 1.35
N GLN A 137 17.90 2.69 1.41
CA GLN A 137 16.63 2.12 1.88
C GLN A 137 16.16 0.97 0.98
N LEU A 138 16.30 1.10 -0.33
CA LEU A 138 15.94 0.06 -1.29
C LEU A 138 16.78 -1.21 -1.08
N PHE A 139 18.09 -1.09 -0.91
CA PHE A 139 18.96 -2.25 -0.68
C PHE A 139 18.78 -2.88 0.71
N ALA A 140 18.21 -2.14 1.67
CA ALA A 140 17.80 -2.68 2.97
C ALA A 140 16.44 -3.41 2.91
N SER A 141 15.70 -3.34 1.81
CA SER A 141 14.41 -4.01 1.65
C SER A 141 14.53 -5.52 1.39
N GLU A 142 13.45 -6.27 1.66
CA GLU A 142 13.41 -7.73 1.47
C GLU A 142 13.63 -8.15 0.00
N ASN A 143 13.17 -7.34 -0.95
CA ASN A 143 13.35 -7.57 -2.39
C ASN A 143 13.64 -6.25 -3.12
N PRO A 144 14.92 -5.83 -3.20
CA PRO A 144 15.28 -4.55 -3.79
C PRO A 144 15.10 -4.46 -5.31
N TYR A 145 14.91 -5.57 -6.01
CA TYR A 145 14.94 -5.61 -7.47
C TYR A 145 13.58 -5.43 -8.14
N ASN A 146 12.49 -5.59 -7.40
CA ASN A 146 11.13 -5.45 -7.93
C ASN A 146 10.23 -4.68 -6.98
N CYS A 147 9.39 -3.79 -7.52
CA CYS A 147 8.34 -3.18 -6.75
C CYS A 147 7.20 -4.19 -6.45
N PRO A 148 6.26 -3.87 -5.55
CA PRO A 148 5.13 -4.75 -5.25
C PRO A 148 4.26 -5.12 -6.48
N HIS A 149 4.26 -4.27 -7.50
CA HIS A 149 3.53 -4.49 -8.75
C HIS A 149 4.33 -5.32 -9.79
N GLY A 150 5.54 -5.81 -9.42
CA GLY A 150 6.38 -6.62 -10.29
C GLY A 150 7.26 -5.82 -11.28
N ARG A 151 7.27 -4.49 -11.22
CA ARG A 151 8.15 -3.66 -12.07
C ARG A 151 9.58 -3.70 -11.53
N PRO A 152 10.60 -3.80 -12.39
CA PRO A 152 11.98 -3.71 -11.94
C PRO A 152 12.26 -2.32 -11.34
N THR A 153 12.92 -2.30 -10.18
CA THR A 153 13.38 -1.07 -9.51
C THR A 153 14.71 -0.60 -10.07
N LEU A 154 15.55 -1.58 -10.47
CA LEU A 154 16.89 -1.39 -11.01
C LEU A 154 17.08 -2.22 -12.27
N ILE A 155 17.66 -1.61 -13.29
CA ILE A 155 18.14 -2.31 -14.46
C ILE A 155 19.63 -2.05 -14.63
N SER A 156 20.38 -3.05 -15.10
CA SER A 156 21.78 -2.91 -15.45
C SER A 156 21.96 -3.04 -16.96
N MET A 157 22.94 -2.34 -17.47
CA MET A 157 23.35 -2.39 -18.88
C MET A 157 24.87 -2.44 -18.93
N SER A 158 25.41 -3.45 -19.58
CA SER A 158 26.84 -3.56 -19.85
C SER A 158 27.31 -2.51 -20.87
N GLU A 159 28.58 -2.25 -20.94
CA GLU A 159 29.17 -1.36 -21.94
C GLU A 159 28.90 -1.86 -23.38
N TYR A 160 29.04 -3.15 -23.62
CA TYR A 160 28.74 -3.80 -24.89
C TYR A 160 27.25 -3.60 -25.30
N GLU A 161 26.31 -3.79 -24.39
CA GLU A 161 24.89 -3.57 -24.67
C GLU A 161 24.60 -2.11 -25.00
N LEU A 162 25.28 -1.19 -24.32
CA LEU A 162 25.15 0.24 -24.59
C LEU A 162 25.70 0.59 -25.98
N GLU A 163 26.92 0.12 -26.31
CA GLU A 163 27.52 0.35 -27.62
C GLU A 163 26.70 -0.25 -28.76
N LYS A 164 26.12 -1.44 -28.55
CA LYS A 164 25.22 -2.07 -29.51
C LYS A 164 23.98 -1.22 -29.78
N LYS A 165 23.42 -0.54 -28.78
CA LYS A 165 22.29 0.40 -28.97
C LYS A 165 22.67 1.58 -29.84
N PHE A 166 23.92 2.02 -29.80
CA PHE A 166 24.48 3.06 -30.66
C PHE A 166 25.04 2.54 -32.00
N LYS A 167 24.87 1.24 -32.30
CA LYS A 167 25.40 0.58 -33.49
C LYS A 167 26.93 0.78 -33.67
N ARG A 168 27.67 0.73 -32.56
CA ARG A 168 29.12 0.87 -32.55
C ARG A 168 29.86 -0.48 -32.51
N VAL A 169 29.13 -1.58 -32.33
CA VAL A 169 29.53 -2.97 -32.39
C VAL A 169 28.50 -3.82 -33.10
#